data_0feb5d12eed69059b5c833930885ddf3
#
_entry.id   0feb5d12eed69059b5c833930885ddf3
#
_cell.length_a   1.000
_cell.length_b   1.000
_cell.length_c   1.000
_cell.angle_alpha   90.00
_cell.angle_beta   90.00
_cell.angle_gamma   90.00
#
_symmetry.space_group_name_H-M   'P 1'
#
loop_
_entity.id
_entity.type
_entity.pdbx_description
1 polymer ?
#
loop_
_entity_poly.entity_id
_entity_poly.type
_entity_poly.pdbx_seq_one_letter_code
_entity_poly.pdbx_strand_id
1 'polypeptide(L)'
;DAARWVLSGGKGARMAQDDVLAGARLLVITDTDGHPREALIRQAIASGEAELRAVMGDQIAWHEVCEWSRREGRVIARRQEKLGAVVLDDRMWRNVPDAAVADAMLEGVRQLGLSPTPAAQRFRARVSLARAVDGGLPDLSDAALMARLEDWLLPHLMGVRSTADWRAFDLLPAFQALLSWEQSQTVDAIAPPHFATPLGRKVPEDYGGDAPTIEVRLQEMFGVTRHPTAGGVPLRISLLSPAGRPVQVTTDLPGFWVSSYADVRKDMRGRYPKHPWPEDPTVAEPTLRAKRRPR
;
A
#
# COMPACT_ATOMS: atom_id res chain seq x y z
N ASP A 1 -25.11 -25.01 -26.00
CA ASP A 1 -24.89 -23.58 -25.75
C ASP A 1 -25.90 -22.76 -26.54
N ALA A 2 -26.15 -21.49 -26.12
CA ALA A 2 -27.03 -20.57 -26.79
C ALA A 2 -26.24 -19.46 -27.46
N ALA A 3 -26.67 -19.01 -28.64
CA ALA A 3 -26.12 -17.81 -29.27
C ALA A 3 -26.58 -16.56 -28.51
N ARG A 4 -25.68 -15.59 -28.32
CA ARG A 4 -25.90 -14.43 -27.43
C ARG A 4 -25.56 -13.11 -28.12
N TRP A 5 -26.37 -12.11 -27.82
CA TRP A 5 -26.21 -10.73 -28.27
C TRP A 5 -26.39 -9.75 -27.11
N VAL A 6 -25.94 -8.54 -27.32
CA VAL A 6 -26.25 -7.39 -26.47
C VAL A 6 -27.20 -6.48 -27.24
N LEU A 7 -28.31 -6.12 -26.63
CA LEU A 7 -29.26 -5.14 -27.16
C LEU A 7 -28.69 -3.72 -27.07
N SER A 8 -29.14 -2.82 -27.93
CA SER A 8 -28.72 -1.40 -27.87
C SER A 8 -28.97 -0.74 -26.51
N GLY A 9 -29.95 -1.20 -25.76
CA GLY A 9 -30.22 -0.78 -24.39
C GLY A 9 -29.34 -1.45 -23.31
N GLY A 10 -28.34 -2.27 -23.67
CA GLY A 10 -27.40 -2.93 -22.73
C GLY A 10 -27.86 -4.27 -22.18
N LYS A 11 -29.10 -4.69 -22.45
CA LYS A 11 -29.65 -5.99 -21.98
C LYS A 11 -29.12 -7.14 -22.85
N GLY A 12 -28.86 -8.29 -22.23
CA GLY A 12 -28.52 -9.53 -22.95
C GLY A 12 -29.73 -10.10 -23.69
N ALA A 13 -29.49 -10.75 -24.83
CA ALA A 13 -30.47 -11.53 -25.57
C ALA A 13 -29.85 -12.83 -26.06
N ARG A 14 -30.65 -13.88 -26.14
CA ARG A 14 -30.21 -15.23 -26.58
C ARG A 14 -31.24 -15.92 -27.46
N MET A 15 -30.75 -16.82 -28.31
CA MET A 15 -31.58 -17.80 -29.03
C MET A 15 -30.91 -19.17 -29.04
N ALA A 16 -31.60 -20.17 -29.55
CA ALA A 16 -31.05 -21.51 -29.69
C ALA A 16 -29.82 -21.49 -30.63
N GLN A 17 -28.83 -22.33 -30.36
CA GLN A 17 -27.58 -22.37 -31.15
C GLN A 17 -27.78 -22.95 -32.57
N ASP A 18 -28.83 -23.73 -32.77
CA ASP A 18 -29.25 -24.34 -34.03
C ASP A 18 -30.19 -23.46 -34.86
N ASP A 19 -30.52 -22.27 -34.36
CA ASP A 19 -31.31 -21.30 -35.12
C ASP A 19 -30.47 -20.75 -36.30
N VAL A 20 -31.14 -20.56 -37.44
CA VAL A 20 -30.52 -20.05 -38.66
C VAL A 20 -29.86 -18.67 -38.51
N LEU A 21 -30.32 -17.88 -37.54
CA LEU A 21 -29.79 -16.57 -37.21
C LEU A 21 -28.67 -16.61 -36.17
N ALA A 22 -28.35 -17.77 -35.59
CA ALA A 22 -27.37 -17.89 -34.50
C ALA A 22 -25.95 -17.39 -34.88
N GLY A 23 -25.62 -17.42 -36.17
CA GLY A 23 -24.35 -16.91 -36.70
C GLY A 23 -24.36 -15.43 -37.14
N ALA A 24 -25.51 -14.74 -37.06
CA ALA A 24 -25.60 -13.36 -37.50
C ALA A 24 -24.90 -12.41 -36.51
N ARG A 25 -24.06 -11.51 -37.06
CA ARG A 25 -23.36 -10.49 -36.23
C ARG A 25 -24.33 -9.45 -35.64
N LEU A 26 -25.28 -9.02 -36.46
CA LEU A 26 -26.25 -7.99 -36.09
C LEU A 26 -27.67 -8.51 -36.35
N LEU A 27 -28.56 -8.27 -35.40
CA LEU A 27 -29.97 -8.62 -35.49
C LEU A 27 -30.83 -7.39 -35.15
N VAL A 28 -31.89 -7.19 -35.95
CA VAL A 28 -33.02 -6.36 -35.55
C VAL A 28 -34.02 -7.27 -34.84
N ILE A 29 -34.21 -7.06 -33.55
CA ILE A 29 -35.07 -7.89 -32.72
C ILE A 29 -36.38 -7.17 -32.48
N THR A 30 -37.49 -7.76 -32.89
CA THR A 30 -38.84 -7.18 -32.81
C THR A 30 -39.66 -7.75 -31.69
N ASP A 31 -39.36 -8.97 -31.21
CA ASP A 31 -40.05 -9.59 -30.09
C ASP A 31 -39.09 -10.43 -29.21
N THR A 32 -39.32 -10.33 -27.89
CA THR A 32 -38.60 -11.09 -26.87
C THR A 32 -39.57 -11.51 -25.77
N ASP A 33 -39.16 -12.48 -24.92
CA ASP A 33 -39.91 -12.90 -23.75
C ASP A 33 -39.94 -11.90 -22.61
N GLY A 34 -39.25 -10.79 -22.72
CA GLY A 34 -39.23 -9.71 -21.70
C GLY A 34 -38.41 -10.02 -20.47
N HIS A 35 -37.67 -11.14 -20.38
CA HIS A 35 -36.87 -11.49 -19.20
C HIS A 35 -35.89 -10.37 -18.80
N PRO A 36 -35.77 -9.98 -17.51
CA PRO A 36 -35.10 -8.74 -17.11
C PRO A 36 -33.59 -8.72 -17.33
N ARG A 37 -32.91 -9.84 -17.29
CA ARG A 37 -31.43 -9.92 -17.45
C ARG A 37 -31.01 -10.38 -18.83
N GLU A 38 -31.57 -11.46 -19.34
CA GLU A 38 -31.25 -12.07 -20.63
C GLU A 38 -32.54 -12.54 -21.30
N ALA A 39 -32.98 -11.80 -22.33
CA ALA A 39 -34.23 -12.08 -23.02
C ALA A 39 -34.09 -13.21 -24.03
N LEU A 40 -35.07 -14.08 -24.13
CA LEU A 40 -35.18 -15.03 -25.24
C LEU A 40 -35.73 -14.30 -26.45
N ILE A 41 -34.98 -14.34 -27.56
CA ILE A 41 -35.42 -13.78 -28.84
C ILE A 41 -36.50 -14.66 -29.43
N ARG A 42 -37.66 -14.08 -29.73
CA ARG A 42 -38.78 -14.75 -30.37
C ARG A 42 -38.88 -14.43 -31.84
N GLN A 43 -38.54 -13.18 -32.20
CA GLN A 43 -38.58 -12.72 -33.57
C GLN A 43 -37.45 -11.77 -33.84
N ALA A 44 -36.68 -12.04 -34.86
CA ALA A 44 -35.57 -11.21 -35.32
C ALA A 44 -35.33 -11.36 -36.83
N ILE A 45 -34.60 -10.42 -37.38
CA ILE A 45 -34.09 -10.48 -38.75
C ILE A 45 -32.62 -10.11 -38.74
N ALA A 46 -31.79 -10.80 -39.52
CA ALA A 46 -30.41 -10.41 -39.73
C ALA A 46 -30.32 -9.09 -40.49
N SER A 47 -29.42 -8.22 -40.03
CA SER A 47 -29.17 -6.92 -40.68
C SER A 47 -27.68 -6.76 -40.97
N GLY A 48 -27.42 -6.10 -42.09
CA GLY A 48 -26.08 -5.68 -42.44
C GLY A 48 -25.66 -4.39 -41.73
N GLU A 49 -24.36 -4.20 -41.52
CA GLU A 49 -23.85 -2.96 -40.91
C GLU A 49 -24.15 -1.73 -41.75
N ALA A 50 -24.14 -1.84 -43.08
CA ALA A 50 -24.51 -0.74 -43.99
C ALA A 50 -25.96 -0.29 -43.83
N GLU A 51 -26.87 -1.24 -43.67
CA GLU A 51 -28.29 -0.98 -43.41
C GLU A 51 -28.50 -0.32 -42.07
N LEU A 52 -27.83 -0.85 -41.02
CA LEU A 52 -27.85 -0.26 -39.69
C LEU A 52 -27.38 1.19 -39.70
N ARG A 53 -26.27 1.49 -40.41
CA ARG A 53 -25.72 2.84 -40.54
C ARG A 53 -26.64 3.77 -41.33
N ALA A 54 -27.30 3.27 -42.33
CA ALA A 54 -28.25 4.07 -43.11
C ALA A 54 -29.46 4.51 -42.28
N VAL A 55 -29.94 3.68 -41.36
CA VAL A 55 -31.14 3.94 -40.56
C VAL A 55 -30.80 4.60 -39.22
N MET A 56 -29.72 4.22 -38.57
CA MET A 56 -29.38 4.60 -37.20
C MET A 56 -28.10 5.44 -37.10
N GLY A 57 -27.60 5.96 -38.24
CA GLY A 57 -26.31 6.65 -38.32
C GLY A 57 -26.15 7.80 -37.32
N ASP A 58 -27.22 8.57 -37.10
CA ASP A 58 -27.22 9.68 -36.14
C ASP A 58 -27.06 9.26 -34.68
N GLN A 59 -27.28 7.97 -34.36
CA GLN A 59 -27.14 7.42 -33.02
C GLN A 59 -25.83 6.64 -32.83
N ILE A 60 -25.05 6.50 -33.88
CA ILE A 60 -23.75 5.81 -33.85
C ILE A 60 -22.68 6.86 -33.56
N ALA A 61 -21.93 6.64 -32.47
CA ALA A 61 -20.85 7.56 -32.07
C ALA A 61 -19.61 6.80 -31.56
N TRP A 62 -18.47 7.45 -31.71
CA TRP A 62 -17.22 6.99 -31.13
C TRP A 62 -17.15 7.41 -29.67
N HIS A 63 -16.84 6.44 -28.82
CA HIS A 63 -16.63 6.62 -27.39
C HIS A 63 -15.20 6.25 -27.02
N GLU A 64 -14.59 7.10 -26.21
CA GLU A 64 -13.30 6.81 -25.59
C GLU A 64 -13.56 6.13 -24.24
N VAL A 65 -13.03 4.92 -24.09
CA VAL A 65 -13.19 4.08 -22.88
C VAL A 65 -11.81 3.84 -22.30
N CYS A 66 -11.59 4.28 -21.09
CA CYS A 66 -10.40 4.00 -20.31
C CYS A 66 -10.83 3.42 -18.97
N GLU A 67 -10.52 2.17 -18.70
CA GLU A 67 -11.04 1.46 -17.54
C GLU A 67 -10.03 0.41 -17.01
N TRP A 68 -10.14 0.09 -15.74
CA TRP A 68 -9.40 -1.01 -15.14
C TRP A 68 -10.00 -2.35 -15.53
N SER A 69 -9.21 -3.20 -16.17
CA SER A 69 -9.59 -4.58 -16.47
C SER A 69 -9.12 -5.51 -15.35
N ARG A 70 -10.05 -5.97 -14.53
CA ARG A 70 -9.76 -6.97 -13.50
C ARG A 70 -9.18 -8.27 -14.09
N ARG A 71 -9.67 -8.67 -15.28
CA ARG A 71 -9.22 -9.89 -15.95
C ARG A 71 -7.78 -9.78 -16.43
N GLU A 72 -7.42 -8.62 -17.00
CA GLU A 72 -6.06 -8.40 -17.54
C GLU A 72 -5.09 -7.83 -16.48
N GLY A 73 -5.60 -7.36 -15.34
CA GLY A 73 -4.79 -6.74 -14.29
C GLY A 73 -4.12 -5.45 -14.76
N ARG A 74 -4.75 -4.71 -15.65
CA ARG A 74 -4.23 -3.45 -16.20
C ARG A 74 -5.33 -2.52 -16.68
N VAL A 75 -4.97 -1.26 -16.87
CA VAL A 75 -5.81 -0.29 -17.54
C VAL A 75 -5.91 -0.61 -19.02
N ILE A 76 -7.13 -0.64 -19.53
CA ILE A 76 -7.47 -0.83 -20.95
C ILE A 76 -8.00 0.49 -21.49
N ALA A 77 -7.48 0.89 -22.62
CA ALA A 77 -7.93 2.09 -23.31
C ALA A 77 -8.37 1.74 -24.74
N ARG A 78 -9.61 2.02 -25.05
CA ARG A 78 -10.28 1.68 -26.33
C ARG A 78 -11.03 2.87 -26.88
N ARG A 79 -11.08 2.97 -28.20
CA ARG A 79 -12.07 3.79 -28.92
C ARG A 79 -13.08 2.85 -29.52
N GLN A 80 -14.30 2.96 -29.10
CA GLN A 80 -15.38 2.07 -29.52
C GLN A 80 -16.45 2.87 -30.26
N GLU A 81 -16.77 2.46 -31.46
CA GLU A 81 -17.92 2.95 -32.18
C GLU A 81 -19.14 2.16 -31.73
N LYS A 82 -20.13 2.84 -31.20
CA LYS A 82 -21.28 2.22 -30.54
C LYS A 82 -22.61 2.75 -31.07
N LEU A 83 -23.58 1.81 -31.12
CA LEU A 83 -25.01 2.13 -31.14
C LEU A 83 -25.58 1.73 -29.75
N GLY A 84 -25.76 2.70 -28.87
CA GLY A 84 -26.06 2.40 -27.48
C GLY A 84 -24.98 1.51 -26.85
N ALA A 85 -25.34 0.32 -26.39
CA ALA A 85 -24.41 -0.66 -25.83
C ALA A 85 -23.78 -1.61 -26.87
N VAL A 86 -24.23 -1.59 -28.12
CA VAL A 86 -23.69 -2.45 -29.20
C VAL A 86 -22.41 -1.86 -29.73
N VAL A 87 -21.31 -2.60 -29.65
CA VAL A 87 -20.02 -2.22 -30.19
C VAL A 87 -19.93 -2.65 -31.67
N LEU A 88 -19.80 -1.68 -32.57
CA LEU A 88 -19.67 -1.91 -34.01
C LEU A 88 -18.21 -2.05 -34.43
N ASP A 89 -17.35 -1.18 -33.89
CA ASP A 89 -15.89 -1.20 -34.10
C ASP A 89 -15.17 -0.97 -32.76
N ASP A 90 -14.03 -1.59 -32.58
CA ASP A 90 -13.23 -1.51 -31.34
C ASP A 90 -11.75 -1.39 -31.71
N ARG A 91 -11.15 -0.26 -31.39
CA ARG A 91 -9.77 0.06 -31.70
C ARG A 91 -9.01 0.45 -30.45
N MET A 92 -7.70 0.19 -30.45
CA MET A 92 -6.82 0.67 -29.39
C MET A 92 -6.79 2.22 -29.39
N TRP A 93 -7.02 2.82 -28.25
CA TRP A 93 -6.84 4.26 -28.05
C TRP A 93 -5.36 4.54 -27.72
N ARG A 94 -4.58 5.00 -28.72
CA ARG A 94 -3.12 5.12 -28.61
C ARG A 94 -2.65 6.31 -27.77
N ASN A 95 -3.35 7.44 -27.86
CA ASN A 95 -2.96 8.69 -27.20
C ASN A 95 -3.91 8.99 -26.04
N VAL A 96 -3.94 8.08 -25.09
CA VAL A 96 -4.76 8.23 -23.88
C VAL A 96 -4.15 9.32 -23.00
N PRO A 97 -4.92 10.30 -22.54
CA PRO A 97 -4.44 11.25 -21.54
C PRO A 97 -4.01 10.52 -20.25
N ASP A 98 -2.87 10.92 -19.72
CA ASP A 98 -2.34 10.29 -18.49
C ASP A 98 -3.32 10.42 -17.31
N ALA A 99 -4.09 11.50 -17.25
CA ALA A 99 -5.15 11.68 -16.25
C ALA A 99 -6.21 10.57 -16.36
N ALA A 100 -6.68 10.24 -17.57
CA ALA A 100 -7.67 9.18 -17.76
C ALA A 100 -7.13 7.80 -17.35
N VAL A 101 -5.84 7.56 -17.58
CA VAL A 101 -5.17 6.33 -17.12
C VAL A 101 -5.07 6.30 -15.60
N ALA A 102 -4.71 7.42 -14.96
CA ALA A 102 -4.62 7.53 -13.51
C ALA A 102 -5.99 7.33 -12.84
N ASP A 103 -7.05 7.94 -13.39
CA ASP A 103 -8.43 7.74 -12.91
C ASP A 103 -8.86 6.27 -13.01
N ALA A 104 -8.60 5.63 -14.15
CA ALA A 104 -8.89 4.20 -14.32
C ALA A 104 -8.05 3.33 -13.37
N MET A 105 -6.81 3.71 -13.07
CA MET A 105 -5.94 2.98 -12.14
C MET A 105 -6.42 3.10 -10.69
N LEU A 106 -7.08 4.18 -10.28
CA LEU A 106 -7.69 4.29 -8.96
C LEU A 106 -8.66 3.13 -8.69
N GLU A 107 -9.47 2.76 -9.68
CA GLU A 107 -10.33 1.58 -9.54
C GLU A 107 -9.52 0.29 -9.40
N GLY A 108 -8.39 0.20 -10.10
CA GLY A 108 -7.42 -0.88 -9.90
C GLY A 108 -6.91 -0.93 -8.47
N VAL A 109 -6.54 0.21 -7.90
CA VAL A 109 -6.07 0.31 -6.51
C VAL A 109 -7.17 -0.08 -5.52
N ARG A 110 -8.43 0.33 -5.75
CA ARG A 110 -9.57 -0.11 -4.90
C ARG A 110 -9.71 -1.61 -4.84
N GLN A 111 -9.44 -2.31 -5.94
CA GLN A 111 -9.53 -3.76 -6.01
C GLN A 111 -8.28 -4.47 -5.48
N LEU A 112 -7.10 -3.91 -5.69
CA LEU A 112 -5.81 -4.50 -5.29
C LEU A 112 -5.45 -4.21 -3.83
N GLY A 113 -5.97 -3.11 -3.26
CA GLY A 113 -5.60 -2.60 -1.96
C GLY A 113 -4.26 -1.86 -1.95
N LEU A 114 -3.90 -1.32 -0.78
CA LEU A 114 -2.61 -0.68 -0.56
C LEU A 114 -1.55 -1.74 -0.24
N SER A 115 -0.38 -1.60 -0.84
CA SER A 115 0.76 -2.51 -0.63
C SER A 115 2.01 -1.70 -0.29
N PRO A 116 2.08 -1.07 0.91
CA PRO A 116 3.18 -0.21 1.29
C PRO A 116 4.49 -1.00 1.50
N THR A 117 5.60 -0.42 1.05
CA THR A 117 6.95 -0.92 1.33
C THR A 117 7.23 -0.91 2.85
N PRO A 118 8.23 -1.66 3.35
CA PRO A 118 8.61 -1.61 4.77
C PRO A 118 8.94 -0.20 5.25
N ALA A 119 9.50 0.66 4.39
CA ALA A 119 9.76 2.07 4.72
C ALA A 119 8.46 2.87 4.89
N ALA A 120 7.52 2.69 3.97
CA ALA A 120 6.19 3.32 4.04
C ALA A 120 5.39 2.82 5.25
N GLN A 121 5.48 1.52 5.59
CA GLN A 121 4.86 0.96 6.79
C GLN A 121 5.42 1.57 8.07
N ARG A 122 6.75 1.68 8.19
CA ARG A 122 7.40 2.34 9.35
C ARG A 122 6.98 3.80 9.47
N PHE A 123 6.90 4.52 8.35
CA PHE A 123 6.43 5.91 8.36
C PHE A 123 5.00 6.02 8.87
N ARG A 124 4.07 5.18 8.36
CA ARG A 124 2.68 5.13 8.85
C ARG A 124 2.59 4.83 10.34
N ALA A 125 3.37 3.87 10.84
CA ALA A 125 3.39 3.50 12.25
C ALA A 125 3.86 4.68 13.12
N ARG A 126 4.87 5.44 12.68
CA ARG A 126 5.32 6.67 13.34
C ARG A 126 4.21 7.73 13.41
N VAL A 127 3.55 7.98 12.27
CA VAL A 127 2.43 8.93 12.21
C VAL A 127 1.29 8.48 13.10
N SER A 128 0.98 7.19 13.14
CA SER A 128 -0.07 6.62 13.99
C SER A 128 0.23 6.82 15.48
N LEU A 129 1.47 6.55 15.92
CA LEU A 129 1.90 6.81 17.29
C LEU A 129 1.81 8.31 17.64
N ALA A 130 2.35 9.16 16.75
CA ALA A 130 2.32 10.60 16.95
C ALA A 130 0.87 11.14 17.02
N ARG A 131 -0.02 10.61 16.18
CA ARG A 131 -1.44 10.95 16.16
C ARG A 131 -2.16 10.58 17.46
N ALA A 132 -1.76 9.51 18.13
CA ALA A 132 -2.31 9.15 19.44
C ALA A 132 -1.98 10.19 20.52
N VAL A 133 -0.88 10.95 20.35
CA VAL A 133 -0.47 12.05 21.24
C VAL A 133 -1.04 13.38 20.77
N ASP A 134 -1.00 13.64 19.46
CA ASP A 134 -1.51 14.86 18.82
C ASP A 134 -2.58 14.49 17.78
N GLY A 135 -3.84 14.60 18.16
CA GLY A 135 -5.00 14.29 17.32
C GLY A 135 -5.16 15.17 16.06
N GLY A 136 -4.35 16.21 15.89
CA GLY A 136 -4.33 17.07 14.70
C GLY A 136 -3.60 16.46 13.49
N LEU A 137 -2.92 15.32 13.67
CA LEU A 137 -2.23 14.63 12.59
C LEU A 137 -3.19 13.77 11.73
N PRO A 138 -2.91 13.60 10.43
CA PRO A 138 -3.77 12.84 9.54
C PRO A 138 -3.84 11.35 9.92
N ASP A 139 -4.99 10.74 9.63
CA ASP A 139 -5.15 9.30 9.76
C ASP A 139 -4.64 8.59 8.49
N LEU A 140 -3.57 7.82 8.64
CA LEU A 140 -2.99 7.02 7.58
C LEU A 140 -3.39 5.53 7.66
N SER A 141 -4.49 5.18 8.33
CA SER A 141 -5.04 3.82 8.29
C SER A 141 -5.51 3.46 6.88
N ASP A 142 -5.52 2.16 6.55
CA ASP A 142 -6.01 1.72 5.23
C ASP A 142 -7.43 2.19 4.97
N ALA A 143 -8.30 2.17 5.98
CA ALA A 143 -9.68 2.62 5.86
C ALA A 143 -9.77 4.11 5.50
N ALA A 144 -9.01 4.96 6.19
CA ALA A 144 -9.02 6.41 5.95
C ALA A 144 -8.40 6.77 4.58
N LEU A 145 -7.32 6.08 4.20
CA LEU A 145 -6.64 6.28 2.92
C LEU A 145 -7.50 5.79 1.74
N MET A 146 -8.12 4.62 1.85
CA MET A 146 -8.98 4.06 0.81
C MET A 146 -10.27 4.85 0.61
N ALA A 147 -10.78 5.49 1.66
CA ALA A 147 -11.97 6.35 1.57
C ALA A 147 -11.74 7.64 0.78
N ARG A 148 -10.49 8.05 0.58
CA ARG A 148 -10.12 9.34 -0.04
C ARG A 148 -8.99 9.17 -1.08
N LEU A 149 -8.98 8.08 -1.82
CA LEU A 149 -7.92 7.77 -2.79
C LEU A 149 -7.68 8.89 -3.79
N GLU A 150 -8.74 9.53 -4.26
CA GLU A 150 -8.67 10.61 -5.25
C GLU A 150 -7.87 11.81 -4.73
N ASP A 151 -8.06 12.16 -3.44
CA ASP A 151 -7.50 13.37 -2.87
C ASP A 151 -5.96 13.32 -2.77
N TRP A 152 -5.41 12.14 -2.51
CA TRP A 152 -3.99 12.04 -2.17
C TRP A 152 -3.18 11.17 -3.15
N LEU A 153 -3.79 10.16 -3.77
CA LEU A 153 -3.06 9.20 -4.58
C LEU A 153 -3.05 9.57 -6.07
N LEU A 154 -4.16 10.12 -6.57
CA LEU A 154 -4.32 10.43 -8.00
C LEU A 154 -3.15 11.21 -8.60
N PRO A 155 -2.60 12.27 -7.95
CA PRO A 155 -1.47 13.02 -8.50
C PRO A 155 -0.18 12.19 -8.65
N HIS A 156 -0.07 11.08 -7.93
CA HIS A 156 1.10 10.21 -7.92
C HIS A 156 1.00 9.01 -8.87
N LEU A 157 -0.17 8.76 -9.48
CA LEU A 157 -0.40 7.60 -10.36
C LEU A 157 0.09 7.76 -11.79
N MET A 158 0.77 8.86 -12.11
CA MET A 158 1.31 9.07 -13.46
C MET A 158 2.24 7.93 -13.87
N GLY A 159 1.92 7.27 -15.00
CA GLY A 159 2.69 6.14 -15.52
C GLY A 159 2.36 4.76 -14.91
N VAL A 160 1.52 4.69 -13.87
CA VAL A 160 1.05 3.42 -13.28
C VAL A 160 -0.14 2.92 -14.09
N ARG A 161 -0.02 1.74 -14.71
CA ARG A 161 -1.02 1.22 -15.67
C ARG A 161 -1.43 -0.23 -15.42
N SER A 162 -0.72 -0.92 -14.52
CA SER A 162 -0.90 -2.36 -14.31
C SER A 162 -0.70 -2.76 -12.84
N THR A 163 -1.11 -3.99 -12.52
CA THR A 163 -0.81 -4.63 -11.23
C THR A 163 0.70 -4.70 -10.95
N ALA A 164 1.51 -4.89 -12.00
CA ALA A 164 2.97 -4.96 -11.86
C ALA A 164 3.54 -3.58 -11.47
N ASP A 165 3.09 -2.52 -12.16
CA ASP A 165 3.50 -1.15 -11.84
C ASP A 165 3.07 -0.77 -10.42
N TRP A 166 1.84 -1.13 -10.01
CA TRP A 166 1.32 -0.87 -8.68
C TRP A 166 2.12 -1.59 -7.58
N ARG A 167 2.53 -2.82 -7.80
CA ARG A 167 3.37 -3.56 -6.84
C ARG A 167 4.77 -2.97 -6.71
N ALA A 168 5.28 -2.33 -7.76
CA ALA A 168 6.57 -1.65 -7.75
C ALA A 168 6.48 -0.20 -7.24
N PHE A 169 5.27 0.33 -7.08
CA PHE A 169 5.04 1.72 -6.69
C PHE A 169 5.40 1.96 -5.22
N ASP A 170 6.24 2.99 -4.95
CA ASP A 170 6.56 3.37 -3.58
C ASP A 170 5.55 4.38 -3.04
N LEU A 171 4.76 3.96 -2.07
CA LEU A 171 3.75 4.79 -1.41
C LEU A 171 4.35 5.82 -0.44
N LEU A 172 5.63 5.70 -0.06
CA LEU A 172 6.24 6.58 0.94
C LEU A 172 6.17 8.07 0.57
N PRO A 173 6.53 8.50 -0.65
CA PRO A 173 6.43 9.90 -1.04
C PRO A 173 4.99 10.43 -0.98
N ALA A 174 4.02 9.62 -1.39
CA ALA A 174 2.60 10.00 -1.35
C ALA A 174 2.09 10.13 0.09
N PHE A 175 2.51 9.26 1.01
CA PHE A 175 2.19 9.40 2.44
C PHE A 175 2.84 10.63 3.06
N GLN A 176 4.08 10.92 2.70
CA GLN A 176 4.78 12.12 3.19
C GLN A 176 4.11 13.41 2.71
N ALA A 177 3.57 13.42 1.50
CA ALA A 177 2.85 14.57 0.95
C ALA A 177 1.51 14.87 1.67
N LEU A 178 1.00 13.93 2.46
CA LEU A 178 -0.21 14.13 3.28
C LEU A 178 0.04 14.98 4.53
N LEU A 179 1.29 15.21 4.91
CA LEU A 179 1.67 16.00 6.08
C LEU A 179 2.18 17.37 5.64
N SER A 180 1.78 18.41 6.36
CA SER A 180 2.46 19.70 6.26
C SER A 180 3.88 19.60 6.83
N TRP A 181 4.68 20.64 6.58
CA TRP A 181 6.02 20.72 7.16
C TRP A 181 5.97 20.70 8.71
N GLU A 182 5.05 21.46 9.32
CA GLU A 182 4.87 21.50 10.78
C GLU A 182 4.44 20.13 11.32
N GLN A 183 3.48 19.48 10.65
CA GLN A 183 3.06 18.13 11.03
C GLN A 183 4.20 17.11 10.95
N SER A 184 5.05 17.21 9.93
CA SER A 184 6.24 16.36 9.80
C SER A 184 7.22 16.59 10.95
N GLN A 185 7.46 17.85 11.36
CA GLN A 185 8.28 18.18 12.53
C GLN A 185 7.67 17.63 13.83
N THR A 186 6.36 17.71 13.98
CA THR A 186 5.62 17.14 15.12
C THR A 186 5.80 15.62 15.18
N VAL A 187 5.65 14.93 14.05
CA VAL A 187 5.91 13.47 13.98
C VAL A 187 7.35 13.15 14.34
N ASP A 188 8.34 13.90 13.85
CA ASP A 188 9.75 13.68 14.16
C ASP A 188 10.09 13.94 15.64
N ALA A 189 9.40 14.88 16.28
CA ALA A 189 9.57 15.16 17.69
C ALA A 189 8.94 14.07 18.60
N ILE A 190 7.75 13.59 18.26
CA ILE A 190 7.00 12.61 19.07
C ILE A 190 7.50 11.18 18.80
N ALA A 191 7.70 10.83 17.53
CA ALA A 191 8.10 9.51 17.07
C ALA A 191 9.33 9.61 16.15
N PRO A 192 10.53 9.86 16.71
CA PRO A 192 11.73 10.05 15.92
C PRO A 192 12.09 8.81 15.09
N PRO A 193 12.69 8.95 13.90
CA PRO A 193 13.08 7.80 13.09
C PRO A 193 14.26 7.02 13.67
N HIS A 194 14.98 7.62 14.62
CA HIS A 194 16.19 7.05 15.21
C HIS A 194 16.32 7.44 16.67
N PHE A 195 16.71 6.50 17.50
CA PHE A 195 17.19 6.74 18.85
C PHE A 195 18.66 7.18 18.82
N ALA A 196 19.00 8.26 19.50
CA ALA A 196 20.37 8.68 19.68
C ALA A 196 20.95 8.02 20.94
N THR A 197 21.91 7.11 20.76
CA THR A 197 22.61 6.49 21.89
C THR A 197 23.48 7.51 22.64
N PRO A 198 23.89 7.25 23.89
CA PRO A 198 24.83 8.12 24.62
C PRO A 198 26.14 8.37 23.88
N LEU A 199 26.52 7.50 22.96
CA LEU A 199 27.70 7.70 22.08
C LEU A 199 27.41 8.56 20.85
N GLY A 200 26.19 9.09 20.69
CA GLY A 200 25.78 9.87 19.53
C GLY A 200 25.46 9.05 18.28
N ARG A 201 25.49 7.72 18.36
CA ARG A 201 25.10 6.84 17.25
C ARG A 201 23.58 6.84 17.08
N LYS A 202 23.11 7.01 15.86
CA LYS A 202 21.69 6.91 15.50
C LYS A 202 21.33 5.45 15.25
N VAL A 203 20.41 4.91 16.05
CA VAL A 203 19.87 3.57 15.93
C VAL A 203 18.45 3.68 15.37
N PRO A 204 18.09 2.97 14.30
CA PRO A 204 16.73 3.01 13.79
C PRO A 204 15.73 2.57 14.84
N GLU A 205 14.62 3.31 14.97
CA GLU A 205 13.47 2.90 15.76
C GLU A 205 12.46 2.18 14.85
N ASP A 206 12.00 1.01 15.29
CA ASP A 206 10.96 0.25 14.62
C ASP A 206 9.62 0.43 15.35
N TYR A 207 8.63 0.94 14.62
CA TYR A 207 7.29 1.22 15.11
C TYR A 207 6.26 0.20 14.62
N GLY A 208 6.69 -0.88 13.95
CA GLY A 208 5.79 -1.86 13.33
C GLY A 208 5.15 -2.85 14.31
N GLY A 209 5.57 -2.88 15.58
CA GLY A 209 5.03 -3.76 16.62
C GLY A 209 4.09 -3.04 17.60
N ASP A 210 3.77 -3.72 18.70
CA ASP A 210 2.91 -3.20 19.79
C ASP A 210 3.55 -2.03 20.55
N ALA A 211 4.87 -1.89 20.50
CA ALA A 211 5.64 -0.81 21.09
C ALA A 211 6.85 -0.45 20.22
N PRO A 212 7.30 0.82 20.25
CA PRO A 212 8.52 1.22 19.55
C PRO A 212 9.71 0.39 20.04
N THR A 213 10.50 -0.12 19.12
CA THR A 213 11.60 -1.06 19.42
C THR A 213 12.92 -0.56 18.87
N ILE A 214 14.00 -0.73 19.65
CA ILE A 214 15.38 -0.50 19.22
C ILE A 214 16.25 -1.71 19.49
N GLU A 215 17.27 -1.90 18.64
CA GLU A 215 18.33 -2.87 18.85
C GLU A 215 19.66 -2.15 19.09
N VAL A 216 20.23 -2.31 20.27
CA VAL A 216 21.43 -1.57 20.69
C VAL A 216 22.35 -2.46 21.48
N ARG A 217 23.67 -2.31 21.32
CA ARG A 217 24.61 -3.05 22.16
C ARG A 217 24.50 -2.58 23.61
N LEU A 218 24.44 -3.55 24.54
CA LEU A 218 24.27 -3.30 25.97
C LEU A 218 25.23 -2.24 26.48
N GLN A 219 26.47 -2.27 26.04
CA GLN A 219 27.52 -1.38 26.47
C GLN A 219 27.36 0.08 25.98
N GLU A 220 26.55 0.32 24.97
CA GLU A 220 26.20 1.68 24.52
C GLU A 220 25.18 2.34 25.47
N MET A 221 24.49 1.53 26.28
CA MET A 221 23.47 1.99 27.21
C MET A 221 23.98 2.21 28.64
N PHE A 222 25.28 1.96 28.90
CA PHE A 222 25.86 2.30 30.19
C PHE A 222 25.69 3.80 30.49
N GLY A 223 25.46 4.14 31.76
CA GLY A 223 25.18 5.48 32.22
C GLY A 223 23.72 5.94 32.02
N VAL A 224 22.89 5.16 31.31
CA VAL A 224 21.48 5.51 31.12
C VAL A 224 20.66 5.05 32.34
N THR A 225 20.19 6.04 33.10
CA THR A 225 19.41 5.85 34.34
C THR A 225 17.92 6.09 34.18
N ARG A 226 17.47 6.57 33.04
CA ARG A 226 16.06 6.72 32.68
C ARG A 226 15.74 5.89 31.46
N HIS A 227 14.61 5.19 31.51
CA HIS A 227 14.17 4.42 30.37
C HIS A 227 13.72 5.37 29.23
N PRO A 228 14.24 5.19 28.00
CA PRO A 228 13.85 6.03 26.87
C PRO A 228 12.41 5.74 26.39
N THR A 229 11.74 6.76 25.90
CA THR A 229 10.37 6.71 25.41
C THR A 229 10.24 7.37 24.04
N ALA A 230 9.26 6.95 23.25
CA ALA A 230 8.80 7.65 22.06
C ALA A 230 7.29 7.91 22.20
N GLY A 231 6.86 9.18 22.04
CA GLY A 231 5.45 9.55 22.24
C GLY A 231 4.89 9.22 23.64
N GLY A 232 5.76 9.17 24.67
CA GLY A 232 5.38 8.75 26.02
C GLY A 232 5.31 7.23 26.22
N VAL A 233 5.46 6.44 25.14
CA VAL A 233 5.49 4.96 25.23
C VAL A 233 6.92 4.50 25.48
N PRO A 234 7.17 3.63 26.50
CA PRO A 234 8.49 3.08 26.74
C PRO A 234 9.01 2.28 25.52
N LEU A 235 10.27 2.52 25.16
CA LEU A 235 10.91 1.73 24.09
C LEU A 235 11.11 0.27 24.55
N ARG A 236 10.81 -0.68 23.69
CA ARG A 236 11.27 -2.05 23.84
C ARG A 236 12.72 -2.14 23.38
N ILE A 237 13.65 -2.33 24.29
CA ILE A 237 15.08 -2.35 23.99
C ILE A 237 15.55 -3.80 23.88
N SER A 238 15.98 -4.20 22.69
CA SER A 238 16.74 -5.43 22.47
C SER A 238 18.22 -5.13 22.71
N LEU A 239 18.71 -5.51 23.88
CA LEU A 239 20.11 -5.37 24.25
C LEU A 239 20.93 -6.46 23.58
N LEU A 240 21.97 -6.06 22.82
CA LEU A 240 22.82 -6.95 22.06
C LEU A 240 24.18 -7.16 22.74
N SER A 241 24.74 -8.34 22.56
CA SER A 241 26.15 -8.62 22.88
C SER A 241 27.10 -7.81 21.99
N PRO A 242 28.42 -7.77 22.30
CA PRO A 242 29.41 -7.16 21.40
C PRO A 242 29.41 -7.71 19.97
N ALA A 243 29.00 -8.97 19.79
CA ALA A 243 28.86 -9.61 18.48
C ALA A 243 27.51 -9.37 17.80
N GLY A 244 26.62 -8.52 18.37
CA GLY A 244 25.32 -8.20 17.76
C GLY A 244 24.25 -9.27 17.98
N ARG A 245 24.41 -10.17 18.93
CA ARG A 245 23.40 -11.18 19.26
C ARG A 245 22.53 -10.70 20.43
N PRO A 246 21.20 -10.87 20.38
CA PRO A 246 20.32 -10.52 21.48
C PRO A 246 20.72 -11.25 22.77
N VAL A 247 20.76 -10.53 23.88
CA VAL A 247 21.06 -11.04 25.21
C VAL A 247 19.94 -10.77 26.20
N GLN A 248 19.21 -9.67 26.03
CA GLN A 248 18.08 -9.28 26.88
C GLN A 248 17.14 -8.37 26.11
N VAL A 249 15.86 -8.50 26.38
CA VAL A 249 14.83 -7.52 25.95
C VAL A 249 14.22 -6.90 27.19
N THR A 250 14.13 -5.57 27.23
CA THR A 250 13.54 -4.87 28.38
C THR A 250 12.72 -3.66 27.94
N THR A 251 11.69 -3.36 28.71
CA THR A 251 10.91 -2.11 28.68
C THR A 251 11.14 -1.27 29.93
N ASP A 252 12.07 -1.72 30.78
CA ASP A 252 12.52 -1.02 31.99
C ASP A 252 14.05 -1.21 32.13
N LEU A 253 14.81 -0.30 31.59
CA LEU A 253 16.26 -0.33 31.64
C LEU A 253 16.82 -0.16 33.06
N PRO A 254 16.32 0.81 33.89
CA PRO A 254 16.73 0.90 35.29
C PRO A 254 16.45 -0.37 36.10
N GLY A 255 15.27 -0.95 35.93
CA GLY A 255 14.92 -2.23 36.55
C GLY A 255 15.84 -3.39 36.13
N PHE A 256 16.21 -3.42 34.83
CA PHE A 256 17.21 -4.40 34.34
C PHE A 256 18.57 -4.22 35.02
N TRP A 257 19.05 -2.98 35.23
CA TRP A 257 20.34 -2.73 35.86
C TRP A 257 20.44 -3.27 37.29
N VAL A 258 19.35 -3.18 38.05
CA VAL A 258 19.34 -3.66 39.46
C VAL A 258 18.95 -5.13 39.63
N SER A 259 18.36 -5.76 38.61
CA SER A 259 17.89 -7.14 38.69
C SER A 259 18.78 -8.11 37.90
N SER A 260 18.55 -8.29 36.61
CA SER A 260 19.13 -9.34 35.79
C SER A 260 20.49 -8.99 35.16
N TYR A 261 20.94 -7.74 35.26
CA TYR A 261 22.25 -7.35 34.73
C TYR A 261 23.41 -8.15 35.31
N ALA A 262 23.39 -8.50 36.60
CA ALA A 262 24.45 -9.24 37.26
C ALA A 262 24.69 -10.60 36.58
N ASP A 263 23.62 -11.31 36.23
CA ASP A 263 23.68 -12.61 35.56
C ASP A 263 24.14 -12.45 34.10
N VAL A 264 23.58 -11.48 33.38
CA VAL A 264 24.04 -11.16 32.02
C VAL A 264 25.51 -10.77 31.99
N ARG A 265 25.95 -9.95 32.95
CA ARG A 265 27.36 -9.57 33.13
C ARG A 265 28.28 -10.78 33.31
N LYS A 266 27.88 -11.73 34.16
CA LYS A 266 28.66 -12.95 34.44
C LYS A 266 28.82 -13.79 33.16
N ASP A 267 27.74 -14.02 32.42
CA ASP A 267 27.77 -14.76 31.15
C ASP A 267 28.60 -14.02 30.09
N MET A 268 28.36 -12.74 29.89
CA MET A 268 29.03 -11.93 28.89
C MET A 268 30.51 -11.73 29.18
N ARG A 269 30.91 -11.63 30.45
CA ARG A 269 32.32 -11.56 30.86
C ARG A 269 33.07 -12.83 30.47
N GLY A 270 32.42 -13.98 30.58
CA GLY A 270 32.99 -15.27 30.12
C GLY A 270 33.18 -15.32 28.61
N ARG A 271 32.16 -14.90 27.85
CA ARG A 271 32.16 -14.96 26.39
C ARG A 271 32.95 -13.84 25.72
N TYR A 272 32.98 -12.64 26.33
CA TYR A 272 33.61 -11.44 25.79
C TYR A 272 34.54 -10.75 26.80
N PRO A 273 35.62 -11.43 27.28
CA PRO A 273 36.47 -10.94 28.36
C PRO A 273 37.24 -9.66 28.01
N LYS A 274 37.40 -9.38 26.71
CA LYS A 274 38.09 -8.16 26.23
C LYS A 274 37.21 -6.91 26.31
N HIS A 275 35.91 -7.04 26.54
CA HIS A 275 34.98 -5.92 26.66
C HIS A 275 34.80 -5.50 28.14
N PRO A 276 34.45 -4.23 28.41
CA PRO A 276 34.19 -3.81 29.80
C PRO A 276 32.83 -4.36 30.27
N TRP A 277 32.82 -4.87 31.51
CA TRP A 277 31.63 -5.36 32.19
C TRP A 277 31.66 -4.80 33.62
N PRO A 278 31.26 -3.52 33.83
CA PRO A 278 31.30 -2.84 35.13
C PRO A 278 30.40 -3.53 36.15
N GLU A 279 30.65 -3.32 37.42
CA GLU A 279 29.76 -3.78 38.49
C GLU A 279 28.51 -2.94 38.58
N ASP A 280 28.70 -1.65 38.48
CA ASP A 280 27.62 -0.69 38.38
C ASP A 280 27.55 -0.10 36.94
N PRO A 281 26.54 -0.51 36.13
CA PRO A 281 26.38 -0.02 34.80
C PRO A 281 25.82 1.43 34.75
N THR A 282 25.27 1.94 35.85
CA THR A 282 24.59 3.24 35.89
C THR A 282 25.59 4.42 35.92
N VAL A 283 26.79 4.19 36.42
CA VAL A 283 27.86 5.19 36.47
C VAL A 283 28.97 4.93 35.45
N ALA A 284 28.88 3.87 34.71
CA ALA A 284 29.90 3.49 33.73
C ALA A 284 29.75 4.28 32.45
N GLU A 285 30.88 4.62 31.82
CA GLU A 285 30.89 5.27 30.53
C GLU A 285 30.42 4.33 29.40
N PRO A 286 29.55 4.78 28.49
CA PRO A 286 29.14 4.00 27.33
C PRO A 286 30.34 3.77 26.40
N THR A 287 30.42 2.58 25.79
CA THR A 287 31.54 2.24 24.91
C THR A 287 31.22 1.13 23.92
N LEU A 288 31.83 1.17 22.76
CA LEU A 288 31.90 0.07 21.79
C LEU A 288 33.28 -0.58 21.73
N ARG A 289 34.26 -0.02 22.45
CA ARG A 289 35.65 -0.46 22.37
C ARG A 289 35.95 -1.59 23.33
N ALA A 290 36.76 -2.55 22.88
CA ALA A 290 37.38 -3.51 23.77
C ALA A 290 38.41 -2.82 24.67
N LYS A 291 38.71 -3.39 25.85
CA LYS A 291 39.77 -2.91 26.74
C LYS A 291 41.11 -2.90 25.99
N ARG A 292 41.86 -1.78 26.08
CA ARG A 292 43.24 -1.77 25.63
C ARG A 292 44.04 -2.82 26.42
N ARG A 293 44.87 -3.62 25.73
CA ARG A 293 45.87 -4.47 26.44
C ARG A 293 46.75 -3.54 27.28
N PRO A 294 46.94 -3.82 28.56
CA PRO A 294 48.01 -3.14 29.29
C PRO A 294 49.33 -3.44 28.57
N ARG A 295 50.13 -2.42 28.34
CA ARG A 295 51.51 -2.57 27.86
C ARG A 295 52.38 -3.21 28.91
#